data_42f2cdb2e711ca3a59c8521bc2cbb045
#
_entry.id   42f2cdb2e711ca3a59c8521bc2cbb045
#
_cell.length_a   1.000
_cell.length_b   1.000
_cell.length_c   1.000
_cell.angle_alpha   90.00
_cell.angle_beta   90.00
_cell.angle_gamma   90.00
#
_symmetry.space_group_name_H-M   'P 1'
#
loop_
_entity.id
_entity.type
_entity.pdbx_description
1 polymer ?
#
loop_
_entity_poly.entity_id
_entity_poly.type
_entity_poly.pdbx_seq_one_letter_code
_entity_poly.pdbx_strand_id
1 'polypeptide(L)'
;KWKMKRSEMTPHETHDTISVLAQDKNGDLAGACTTSGWAYKMHGRVGDSPIIGAGLFVDNEIGCAAATGLGEEVIKTTGSFLVVELMRQGYDPTTACEEALNRVIKRHNGNPDFQIAYIAIRKDGKIGSACIKWSFEYALAQGGVNKLHKIEGMI
;
A
#
# COMPACT_ATOMS: atom_id res chain seq x y z
N LYS A 1 -5.63 -19.96 -27.44
CA LYS A 1 -6.26 -18.64 -27.76
C LYS A 1 -7.13 -18.25 -26.57
N TRP A 2 -6.59 -17.46 -25.66
CA TRP A 2 -7.34 -16.87 -24.56
C TRP A 2 -8.19 -15.72 -25.10
N LYS A 3 -9.48 -15.92 -25.26
CA LYS A 3 -10.46 -14.84 -25.38
C LYS A 3 -11.27 -14.82 -24.08
N MET A 4 -10.74 -14.18 -23.05
CA MET A 4 -11.58 -13.78 -21.93
C MET A 4 -12.38 -12.54 -22.34
N LYS A 5 -13.68 -12.61 -22.15
CA LYS A 5 -14.55 -11.47 -22.39
C LYS A 5 -14.28 -10.40 -21.34
N ARG A 6 -13.87 -9.23 -21.79
CA ARG A 6 -13.54 -8.03 -20.98
C ARG A 6 -14.65 -7.60 -20.01
N SER A 7 -15.88 -8.07 -20.23
CA SER A 7 -17.06 -7.71 -19.45
C SER A 7 -17.32 -8.55 -18.18
N GLU A 8 -16.49 -9.56 -17.93
CA GLU A 8 -16.76 -10.53 -16.86
C GLU A 8 -15.71 -10.46 -15.71
N MET A 9 -14.69 -9.61 -15.82
CA MET A 9 -13.64 -9.47 -14.79
C MET A 9 -13.81 -8.18 -14.02
N THR A 10 -13.87 -8.29 -12.71
CA THR A 10 -13.83 -7.13 -11.82
C THR A 10 -12.42 -6.51 -11.82
N PRO A 11 -12.26 -5.22 -11.53
CA PRO A 11 -10.94 -4.60 -11.36
C PRO A 11 -10.03 -5.36 -10.39
N HIS A 12 -10.58 -6.05 -9.39
CA HIS A 12 -9.84 -6.87 -8.43
C HIS A 12 -9.21 -8.13 -9.04
N GLU A 13 -9.76 -8.65 -10.13
CA GLU A 13 -9.28 -9.88 -10.77
C GLU A 13 -8.24 -9.59 -11.86
N THR A 14 -7.93 -8.34 -12.12
CA THR A 14 -7.16 -7.92 -13.30
C THR A 14 -5.84 -7.24 -12.99
N HIS A 15 -5.47 -7.05 -11.72
CA HIS A 15 -4.18 -6.50 -11.34
C HIS A 15 -3.51 -7.39 -10.28
N ASP A 16 -2.20 -7.38 -10.31
CA ASP A 16 -1.36 -8.15 -9.40
C ASP A 16 -0.24 -7.26 -8.90
N THR A 17 -0.17 -7.10 -7.59
CA THR A 17 0.86 -6.31 -6.90
C THR A 17 1.21 -7.00 -5.60
N ILE A 18 2.50 -7.20 -5.37
CA ILE A 18 3.01 -7.70 -4.10
C ILE A 18 4.06 -6.76 -3.55
N SER A 19 4.04 -6.56 -2.24
CA SER A 19 5.07 -5.81 -1.52
C SER A 19 5.50 -6.58 -0.29
N VAL A 20 6.77 -6.44 0.07
CA VAL A 20 7.35 -7.00 1.29
C VAL A 20 8.07 -5.88 2.02
N LEU A 21 7.75 -5.71 3.30
CA LEU A 21 8.49 -4.88 4.23
C LEU A 21 9.15 -5.79 5.27
N ALA A 22 10.38 -5.53 5.61
CA ALA A 22 11.13 -6.35 6.54
C ALA A 22 11.91 -5.48 7.53
N GLN A 23 12.03 -5.97 8.77
CA GLN A 23 12.92 -5.44 9.78
C GLN A 23 13.78 -6.59 10.32
N ASP A 24 15.08 -6.38 10.37
CA ASP A 24 16.00 -7.38 10.91
C ASP A 24 16.13 -7.26 12.44
N LYS A 25 16.93 -8.15 13.04
CA LYS A 25 17.19 -8.17 14.48
C LYS A 25 17.92 -6.93 15.02
N ASN A 26 18.58 -6.16 14.15
CA ASN A 26 19.26 -4.91 14.53
C ASN A 26 18.31 -3.72 14.39
N GLY A 27 17.10 -3.95 13.87
CA GLY A 27 16.12 -2.92 13.58
C GLY A 27 16.31 -2.28 12.20
N ASP A 28 17.16 -2.82 11.33
CA ASP A 28 17.34 -2.29 9.99
C ASP A 28 16.17 -2.69 9.09
N LEU A 29 15.72 -1.72 8.30
CA LEU A 29 14.52 -1.81 7.50
C LEU A 29 14.86 -2.00 6.02
N ALA A 30 14.09 -2.84 5.36
CA ALA A 30 14.15 -3.05 3.92
C ALA A 30 12.75 -3.23 3.34
N GLY A 31 12.62 -2.97 2.05
CA GLY A 31 11.36 -3.20 1.35
C GLY A 31 11.58 -3.52 -0.13
N ALA A 32 10.63 -4.23 -0.69
CA ALA A 32 10.56 -4.53 -2.12
C ALA A 32 9.11 -4.53 -2.57
N CYS A 33 8.87 -4.17 -3.82
CA CYS A 33 7.59 -4.33 -4.45
C CYS A 33 7.75 -4.75 -5.90
N THR A 34 6.75 -5.45 -6.43
CA THR A 34 6.66 -5.87 -7.82
C THR A 34 5.22 -5.88 -8.27
N THR A 35 5.00 -5.67 -9.56
CA THR A 35 3.66 -5.63 -10.15
C THR A 35 3.70 -6.00 -11.62
N SER A 36 2.65 -6.65 -12.11
CA SER A 36 2.37 -6.75 -13.54
C SER A 36 1.66 -5.48 -14.07
N GLY A 37 1.32 -4.57 -13.19
CA GLY A 37 0.54 -3.36 -13.47
C GLY A 37 -0.92 -3.67 -13.71
N TRP A 38 -1.64 -2.70 -14.24
CA TRP A 38 -3.05 -2.85 -14.54
C TRP A 38 -3.27 -3.70 -15.80
N ALA A 39 -4.21 -4.63 -15.75
CA ALA A 39 -4.56 -5.43 -16.93
C ALA A 39 -5.10 -4.53 -18.06
N TYR A 40 -4.67 -4.83 -19.28
CA TYR A 40 -5.05 -4.07 -20.48
C TYR A 40 -4.70 -2.57 -20.45
N LYS A 41 -3.74 -2.16 -19.61
CA LYS A 41 -3.24 -0.79 -19.58
C LYS A 41 -2.73 -0.34 -20.94
N MET A 42 -2.77 0.94 -21.19
CA MET A 42 -2.15 1.54 -22.36
C MET A 42 -0.63 1.35 -22.34
N HIS A 43 -0.01 1.22 -23.50
CA HIS A 43 1.44 1.22 -23.62
C HIS A 43 2.03 2.49 -23.00
N GLY A 44 3.05 2.32 -22.15
CA GLY A 44 3.70 3.42 -21.42
C GLY A 44 3.03 3.79 -20.09
N ARG A 45 1.89 3.20 -19.71
CA ARG A 45 1.32 3.42 -18.38
C ARG A 45 2.24 2.85 -17.30
N VAL A 46 2.56 3.68 -16.34
CA VAL A 46 3.33 3.34 -15.15
C VAL A 46 2.46 3.58 -13.92
N GLY A 47 2.36 2.60 -13.02
CA GLY A 47 1.74 2.74 -11.70
C GLY A 47 2.73 3.23 -10.65
N ASP A 48 2.33 3.09 -9.40
CA ASP A 48 3.09 3.55 -8.22
C ASP A 48 4.32 2.70 -7.89
N SER A 49 4.27 1.39 -8.16
CA SER A 49 5.30 0.44 -7.70
C SER A 49 6.75 0.80 -8.10
N PRO A 50 7.06 1.27 -9.34
CA PRO A 50 8.43 1.64 -9.69
C PRO A 50 8.83 3.05 -9.23
N ILE A 51 7.93 3.79 -8.58
CA ILE A 51 8.17 5.18 -8.16
C ILE A 51 8.46 5.20 -6.66
N ILE A 52 9.71 5.49 -6.31
CA ILE A 52 10.13 5.61 -4.90
C ILE A 52 9.33 6.73 -4.23
N GLY A 53 8.78 6.43 -3.05
CA GLY A 53 7.89 7.31 -2.30
C GLY A 53 6.42 7.13 -2.64
N ALA A 54 6.08 6.58 -3.80
CA ALA A 54 4.70 6.22 -4.14
C ALA A 54 4.38 4.79 -3.70
N GLY A 55 4.78 3.77 -4.46
CA GLY A 55 4.46 2.38 -4.15
C GLY A 55 5.24 1.80 -2.97
N LEU A 56 6.45 2.32 -2.73
CA LEU A 56 7.34 1.90 -1.64
C LEU A 56 8.19 3.07 -1.18
N PHE A 57 8.40 3.17 0.14
CA PHE A 57 9.40 4.05 0.73
C PHE A 57 10.01 3.43 1.99
N VAL A 58 11.33 3.55 2.13
CA VAL A 58 12.08 3.07 3.30
C VAL A 58 13.00 4.17 3.78
N ASP A 59 12.88 4.51 5.04
CA ASP A 59 13.79 5.36 5.80
C ASP A 59 14.23 4.60 7.05
N ASN A 60 15.50 4.21 7.10
CA ASN A 60 15.99 3.36 8.17
C ASN A 60 15.99 4.03 9.57
N GLU A 61 15.83 5.33 9.65
CA GLU A 61 15.69 6.04 10.92
C GLU A 61 14.26 6.07 11.44
N ILE A 62 13.26 5.96 10.55
CA ILE A 62 11.85 6.20 10.88
C ILE A 62 10.99 4.96 10.69
N GLY A 63 11.01 4.40 9.48
CA GLY A 63 10.11 3.32 9.11
C GLY A 63 10.07 3.06 7.62
N CYS A 64 9.22 2.14 7.23
CA CYS A 64 8.94 1.84 5.83
C CYS A 64 7.45 1.67 5.60
N ALA A 65 7.02 1.93 4.37
CA ALA A 65 5.63 1.76 3.96
C ALA A 65 5.55 1.29 2.51
N ALA A 66 4.50 0.54 2.21
CA ALA A 66 4.18 0.10 0.85
C ALA A 66 2.69 0.28 0.57
N ALA A 67 2.38 0.53 -0.70
CA ALA A 67 1.05 0.78 -1.21
C ALA A 67 0.62 -0.29 -2.21
N THR A 68 -0.69 -0.46 -2.33
CA THR A 68 -1.34 -1.18 -3.44
C THR A 68 -2.68 -0.53 -3.77
N GLY A 69 -3.22 -0.82 -4.96
CA GLY A 69 -4.50 -0.31 -5.44
C GLY A 69 -4.37 0.61 -6.64
N LEU A 70 -5.13 1.72 -6.69
CA LEU A 70 -5.07 2.66 -7.80
C LEU A 70 -3.79 3.49 -7.76
N GLY A 71 -2.77 3.04 -8.50
CA GLY A 71 -1.42 3.60 -8.48
C GLY A 71 -1.36 5.09 -8.80
N GLU A 72 -2.19 5.59 -9.69
CA GLU A 72 -2.26 7.00 -10.08
C GLU A 72 -2.61 7.91 -8.88
N GLU A 73 -3.46 7.46 -7.97
CA GLU A 73 -3.80 8.24 -6.78
C GLU A 73 -2.71 8.15 -5.70
N VAL A 74 -2.04 7.00 -5.62
CA VAL A 74 -0.86 6.83 -4.77
C VAL A 74 0.29 7.75 -5.22
N ILE A 75 0.53 7.85 -6.53
CA ILE A 75 1.54 8.76 -7.11
C ILE A 75 1.23 10.22 -6.77
N LYS A 76 -0.02 10.65 -6.98
CA LYS A 76 -0.45 12.06 -6.72
C LYS A 76 -0.25 12.50 -5.28
N THR A 77 -0.20 11.57 -4.34
CA THR A 77 -0.01 11.86 -2.91
C THR A 77 1.39 11.50 -2.41
N THR A 78 2.22 10.85 -3.25
CA THR A 78 3.51 10.28 -2.84
C THR A 78 3.32 9.42 -1.58
N GLY A 79 2.35 8.50 -1.65
CA GLY A 79 1.64 7.98 -0.48
C GLY A 79 2.51 7.22 0.51
N SER A 80 3.44 6.35 0.06
CA SER A 80 4.32 5.63 0.99
C SER A 80 5.31 6.56 1.69
N PHE A 81 5.84 7.58 0.99
CA PHE A 81 6.65 8.63 1.62
C PHE A 81 5.83 9.39 2.67
N LEU A 82 4.60 9.75 2.34
CA LEU A 82 3.71 10.47 3.25
C LEU A 82 3.45 9.67 4.54
N VAL A 83 3.21 8.37 4.44
CA VAL A 83 3.03 7.50 5.63
C VAL A 83 4.28 7.53 6.51
N VAL A 84 5.48 7.38 5.93
CA VAL A 84 6.74 7.43 6.68
C VAL A 84 6.97 8.82 7.29
N GLU A 85 6.64 9.89 6.57
CA GLU A 85 6.78 11.26 7.08
C GLU A 85 5.79 11.54 8.24
N LEU A 86 4.58 11.01 8.19
CA LEU A 86 3.65 11.08 9.31
C LEU A 86 4.18 10.30 10.53
N MET A 87 4.80 9.13 10.32
CA MET A 87 5.48 8.41 11.41
C MET A 87 6.65 9.23 11.99
N ARG A 88 7.40 9.98 11.16
CA ARG A 88 8.45 10.93 11.62
C ARG A 88 7.89 12.01 12.53
N GLN A 89 6.68 12.47 12.24
CA GLN A 89 5.95 13.46 13.06
C GLN A 89 5.33 12.85 14.33
N GLY A 90 5.54 11.56 14.59
CA GLY A 90 5.11 10.88 15.81
C GLY A 90 3.79 10.11 15.71
N TYR A 91 3.18 10.05 14.53
CA TYR A 91 1.96 9.26 14.34
C TYR A 91 2.23 7.76 14.56
N ASP A 92 1.24 7.07 15.08
CA ASP A 92 1.21 5.61 15.08
C ASP A 92 1.11 5.10 13.62
N PRO A 93 1.73 3.97 13.25
CA PRO A 93 1.72 3.49 11.88
C PRO A 93 0.33 3.31 11.26
N THR A 94 -0.65 2.82 12.03
CA THR A 94 -2.03 2.70 11.54
C THR A 94 -2.63 4.08 11.26
N THR A 95 -2.52 5.00 12.20
CA THR A 95 -3.00 6.38 12.03
C THR A 95 -2.29 7.08 10.85
N ALA A 96 -0.99 6.83 10.66
CA ALA A 96 -0.26 7.37 9.52
C ALA A 96 -0.81 6.85 8.18
N CYS A 97 -1.14 5.56 8.09
CA CYS A 97 -1.80 4.98 6.92
C CYS A 97 -3.20 5.60 6.69
N GLU A 98 -4.00 5.72 7.75
CA GLU A 98 -5.34 6.32 7.69
C GLU A 98 -5.29 7.77 7.23
N GLU A 99 -4.37 8.59 7.76
CA GLU A 99 -4.21 9.99 7.37
C GLU A 99 -3.75 10.15 5.91
N ALA A 100 -2.88 9.25 5.43
CA ALA A 100 -2.51 9.23 4.02
C ALA A 100 -3.71 8.91 3.11
N LEU A 101 -4.56 7.96 3.51
CA LEU A 101 -5.79 7.61 2.80
C LEU A 101 -6.84 8.73 2.91
N ASN A 102 -6.98 9.39 4.04
CA ASN A 102 -7.89 10.53 4.24
C ASN A 102 -7.63 11.65 3.23
N ARG A 103 -6.37 11.89 2.86
CA ARG A 103 -6.04 12.89 1.81
C ARG A 103 -6.60 12.48 0.44
N VAL A 104 -6.56 11.19 0.12
CA VAL A 104 -7.15 10.66 -1.13
C VAL A 104 -8.66 10.73 -1.06
N ILE A 105 -9.27 10.24 0.02
CA ILE A 105 -10.73 10.24 0.23
C ILE A 105 -11.30 11.67 0.09
N LYS A 106 -10.64 12.65 0.72
CA LYS A 106 -11.04 14.06 0.64
C LYS A 106 -10.99 14.62 -0.78
N ARG A 107 -9.98 14.25 -1.58
CA ARG A 107 -9.86 14.67 -2.99
C ARG A 107 -11.00 14.13 -3.85
N HIS A 108 -11.61 13.02 -3.45
CA HIS A 108 -12.73 12.36 -4.13
C HIS A 108 -14.08 12.64 -3.43
N ASN A 109 -14.20 13.78 -2.76
CA ASN A 109 -15.44 14.22 -2.09
C ASN A 109 -15.99 13.18 -1.10
N GLY A 110 -15.11 12.42 -0.45
CA GLY A 110 -15.49 11.42 0.54
C GLY A 110 -15.93 10.07 -0.01
N ASN A 111 -15.99 9.88 -1.32
CA ASN A 111 -16.51 8.64 -1.92
C ASN A 111 -15.70 8.19 -3.16
N PRO A 112 -14.42 7.81 -3.01
CA PRO A 112 -13.68 7.18 -4.11
C PRO A 112 -14.33 5.84 -4.50
N ASP A 113 -14.28 5.48 -5.77
CA ASP A 113 -14.82 4.22 -6.33
C ASP A 113 -13.75 3.15 -6.57
N PHE A 114 -12.59 3.32 -5.93
CA PHE A 114 -11.41 2.47 -6.06
C PHE A 114 -10.85 2.08 -4.69
N GLN A 115 -9.92 1.12 -4.69
CA GLN A 115 -9.18 0.70 -3.51
C GLN A 115 -7.77 1.30 -3.51
N ILE A 116 -7.31 1.69 -2.33
CA ILE A 116 -5.90 1.85 -1.97
C ILE A 116 -5.72 1.24 -0.58
N ALA A 117 -4.63 0.53 -0.37
CA ALA A 117 -4.22 0.06 0.94
C ALA A 117 -2.74 0.39 1.19
N TYR A 118 -2.41 0.66 2.44
CA TYR A 118 -1.03 0.80 2.93
C TYR A 118 -0.74 -0.22 4.02
N ILE A 119 0.51 -0.69 4.03
CA ILE A 119 1.14 -1.35 5.16
C ILE A 119 2.38 -0.54 5.57
N ALA A 120 2.69 -0.53 6.86
CA ALA A 120 3.84 0.19 7.37
C ALA A 120 4.50 -0.53 8.56
N ILE A 121 5.81 -0.38 8.67
CA ILE A 121 6.59 -0.78 9.86
C ILE A 121 7.36 0.45 10.33
N ARG A 122 7.20 0.82 11.60
CA ARG A 122 8.01 1.87 12.22
C ARG A 122 9.30 1.28 12.81
N LYS A 123 10.32 2.10 12.98
CA LYS A 123 11.65 1.69 13.50
C LYS A 123 11.61 0.92 14.83
N ASP A 124 10.61 1.17 15.67
CA ASP A 124 10.39 0.46 16.95
C ASP A 124 9.70 -0.91 16.79
N GLY A 125 9.46 -1.37 15.56
CA GLY A 125 8.81 -2.63 15.23
C GLY A 125 7.29 -2.60 15.25
N LYS A 126 6.66 -1.45 15.51
CA LYS A 126 5.21 -1.29 15.37
C LYS A 126 4.78 -1.38 13.92
N ILE A 127 3.69 -2.08 13.70
CA ILE A 127 3.10 -2.33 12.39
C ILE A 127 1.77 -1.62 12.30
N GLY A 128 1.48 -1.05 11.12
CA GLY A 128 0.21 -0.44 10.82
C GLY A 128 -0.27 -0.79 9.44
N SER A 129 -1.57 -0.68 9.24
CA SER A 129 -2.21 -0.87 7.93
C SER A 129 -3.56 -0.17 7.90
N ALA A 130 -3.96 0.29 6.73
CA ALA A 130 -5.30 0.81 6.47
C ALA A 130 -5.66 0.62 4.99
N CYS A 131 -6.95 0.57 4.67
CA CYS A 131 -7.45 0.55 3.31
C CYS A 131 -8.72 1.40 3.16
N ILE A 132 -9.01 1.87 1.95
CA ILE A 132 -10.15 2.77 1.72
C ILE A 132 -11.47 2.00 1.79
N LYS A 133 -11.62 0.94 0.98
CA LYS A 133 -12.88 0.21 0.78
C LYS A 133 -12.70 -1.28 0.96
N TRP A 134 -13.83 -1.96 1.11
CA TRP A 134 -13.92 -3.43 1.22
C TRP A 134 -13.04 -3.96 2.35
N SER A 135 -12.15 -4.86 2.02
CA SER A 135 -11.15 -5.37 2.96
C SER A 135 -9.79 -5.50 2.29
N PHE A 136 -8.75 -5.55 3.08
CA PHE A 136 -7.40 -5.81 2.64
C PHE A 136 -6.75 -6.84 3.55
N GLU A 137 -5.98 -7.75 2.95
CA GLU A 137 -5.29 -8.80 3.69
C GLU A 137 -3.77 -8.68 3.50
N TYR A 138 -3.03 -8.90 4.58
CA TYR A 138 -1.58 -9.00 4.55
C TYR A 138 -1.09 -10.10 5.47
N ALA A 139 0.03 -10.73 5.12
CA ALA A 139 0.68 -11.72 5.96
C ALA A 139 1.75 -11.05 6.83
N LEU A 140 1.78 -11.40 8.10
CA LEU A 140 2.79 -10.96 9.06
C LEU A 140 3.54 -12.18 9.61
N ALA A 141 4.87 -12.15 9.49
CA ALA A 141 5.78 -13.07 10.14
C ALA A 141 6.52 -12.33 11.27
N GLN A 142 6.24 -12.67 12.52
CA GLN A 142 6.88 -12.05 13.67
C GLN A 142 7.03 -13.07 14.82
N GLY A 143 8.20 -13.11 15.46
CA GLY A 143 8.46 -14.01 16.58
C GLY A 143 8.31 -15.50 16.26
N GLY A 144 8.58 -15.91 15.02
CA GLY A 144 8.41 -17.28 14.54
C GLY A 144 6.95 -17.68 14.22
N VAL A 145 6.01 -16.76 14.31
CA VAL A 145 4.60 -16.99 13.99
C VAL A 145 4.25 -16.27 12.68
N ASN A 146 3.59 -17.01 11.77
CA ASN A 146 3.02 -16.46 10.55
C ASN A 146 1.52 -16.34 10.68
N LYS A 147 0.98 -15.16 10.42
CA LYS A 147 -0.45 -14.89 10.54
C LYS A 147 -0.94 -14.03 9.37
N LEU A 148 -2.09 -14.40 8.83
CA LEU A 148 -2.84 -13.56 7.91
C LEU A 148 -3.71 -12.58 8.70
N HIS A 149 -3.58 -11.31 8.40
CA HIS A 149 -4.39 -10.23 8.96
C HIS A 149 -5.35 -9.73 7.91
N LYS A 150 -6.58 -9.51 8.31
CA LYS A 150 -7.62 -8.87 7.51
C LYS A 150 -8.03 -7.59 8.18
N ILE A 151 -8.10 -6.51 7.42
CA ILE A 151 -8.63 -5.21 7.86
C ILE A 151 -9.81 -4.81 6.99
N GLU A 152 -10.74 -4.09 7.57
CA GLU A 152 -11.90 -3.55 6.86
C GLU A 152 -11.61 -2.14 6.36
N GLY A 153 -12.32 -1.72 5.30
CA GLY A 153 -12.19 -0.39 4.72
C GLY A 153 -12.65 0.71 5.66
N MET A 154 -12.08 1.90 5.47
CA MET A 154 -12.42 3.10 6.25
C MET A 154 -13.80 3.65 5.89
N ILE A 155 -14.31 3.33 4.66
CA ILE A 155 -15.61 3.78 4.13
C ILE A 155 -16.32 2.66 3.38
#